data_b5d3f8245464b090ee37a54edaab62e1
#
_entry.id   b5d3f8245464b090ee37a54edaab62e1
#
_cell.length_a   1.000
_cell.length_b   1.000
_cell.length_c   1.000
_cell.angle_alpha   90.00
_cell.angle_beta   90.00
_cell.angle_gamma   90.00
#
_symmetry.space_group_name_H-M   'P 1'
#
loop_
_entity.id
_entity.type
_entity.pdbx_description
1 polymer ?
#
loop_
_entity_poly.entity_id
_entity_poly.type
_entity_poly.pdbx_seq_one_letter_code
_entity_poly.pdbx_strand_id
1 'polypeptide(L)'
;MIDLKTLGEVLNPNTGRELEAVTPYKIPNKLLGKSNAKTEKNDRETHILYLIPTDKNSKKKNLCPFASKGCATACLVSAGRGKMSNVKKGRNNKTEYFVQDPKTFTAQLILEIEFLRIRAKRDGKQIAVRLNGTADIDFLHLFKKYHNWNYQEKAVTPGTDAPGIIFYDYTPNPHKYKRYKGSKYALIFSKKEDNDEDVQKVLSEGGKVSAVFKGKLPKTYKGIKVVNGDLRDDLIIDIVQNPEPIIIGLKAKGDAKKDKTGFTIDNTKTGTNV
;
A
#
# COMPACT_ATOMS: atom_id res chain seq x y z
N MET A 1 -25.50 -1.03 8.36
CA MET A 1 -24.80 -1.33 9.63
C MET A 1 -24.30 -2.75 9.53
N ILE A 2 -22.97 -2.98 9.59
CA ILE A 2 -22.47 -4.37 9.67
C ILE A 2 -22.81 -4.81 11.08
N ASP A 3 -23.61 -5.87 11.20
CA ASP A 3 -23.91 -6.46 12.50
C ASP A 3 -22.64 -7.13 13.03
N LEU A 4 -22.11 -6.59 14.13
CA LEU A 4 -20.91 -7.12 14.80
C LEU A 4 -21.09 -8.57 15.27
N LYS A 5 -22.36 -9.02 15.47
CA LYS A 5 -22.69 -10.39 15.78
C LYS A 5 -22.40 -11.33 14.60
N THR A 6 -22.77 -10.92 13.39
CA THR A 6 -22.48 -11.66 12.14
C THR A 6 -20.98 -11.76 11.87
N LEU A 7 -20.19 -10.73 12.23
CA LEU A 7 -18.73 -10.78 12.12
C LEU A 7 -18.12 -11.72 13.19
N GLY A 8 -18.67 -11.80 14.38
CA GLY A 8 -18.24 -12.75 15.41
C GLY A 8 -18.44 -14.21 15.00
N GLU A 9 -19.53 -14.51 14.29
CA GLU A 9 -19.81 -15.85 13.76
C GLU A 9 -18.86 -16.24 12.61
N VAL A 10 -18.44 -15.25 11.80
CA VAL A 10 -17.46 -15.46 10.71
C VAL A 10 -16.05 -15.74 11.25
N LEU A 11 -15.74 -15.27 12.45
CA LEU A 11 -14.44 -15.47 13.09
C LEU A 11 -14.35 -16.74 13.95
N ASN A 12 -15.44 -17.51 14.07
CA ASN A 12 -15.42 -18.76 14.84
C ASN A 12 -14.76 -19.90 14.02
N PRO A 13 -13.58 -20.41 14.44
CA PRO A 13 -12.84 -21.43 13.69
C PRO A 13 -13.48 -22.82 13.70
N ASN A 14 -14.58 -23.04 14.44
CA ASN A 14 -15.20 -24.35 14.64
C ASN A 14 -16.30 -24.73 13.62
N THR A 15 -16.46 -24.00 12.52
CA THR A 15 -17.34 -24.44 11.43
C THR A 15 -16.60 -25.48 10.58
N GLY A 16 -16.75 -26.78 10.91
CA GLY A 16 -16.10 -27.95 10.36
C GLY A 16 -16.07 -28.04 8.83
N ARG A 17 -15.05 -27.42 8.20
CA ARG A 17 -14.62 -27.75 6.86
C ARG A 17 -13.39 -28.63 6.94
N GLU A 18 -13.47 -29.81 6.35
CA GLU A 18 -12.29 -30.64 6.07
C GLU A 18 -11.26 -29.82 5.31
N LEU A 19 -10.11 -29.63 5.93
CA LEU A 19 -8.98 -28.91 5.33
C LEU A 19 -8.25 -29.92 4.44
N GLU A 20 -8.31 -29.72 3.11
CA GLU A 20 -7.27 -30.26 2.22
C GLU A 20 -5.90 -29.90 2.80
N ALA A 21 -4.88 -30.74 2.60
CA ALA A 21 -3.52 -30.59 3.15
C ALA A 21 -2.92 -29.22 2.74
N VAL A 22 -3.20 -28.21 3.54
CA VAL A 22 -2.90 -26.80 3.28
C VAL A 22 -1.75 -26.39 4.19
N THR A 23 -0.83 -25.59 3.67
CA THR A 23 0.24 -24.98 4.49
C THR A 23 -0.39 -24.32 5.72
N PRO A 24 -0.08 -24.80 6.95
CA PRO A 24 -0.75 -24.30 8.14
C PRO A 24 -0.44 -22.82 8.36
N TYR A 25 -1.45 -22.03 8.65
CA TYR A 25 -1.30 -20.66 9.11
C TYR A 25 -1.95 -20.49 10.48
N LYS A 26 -1.47 -19.50 11.21
CA LYS A 26 -2.08 -19.07 12.47
C LYS A 26 -2.79 -17.75 12.25
N ILE A 27 -4.03 -17.63 12.71
CA ILE A 27 -4.72 -16.33 12.70
C ILE A 27 -3.95 -15.39 13.62
N PRO A 28 -3.36 -14.29 13.09
CA PRO A 28 -2.59 -13.38 13.92
C PRO A 28 -3.53 -12.46 14.70
N ASN A 29 -3.14 -12.07 15.92
CA ASN A 29 -3.91 -11.13 16.73
C ASN A 29 -4.05 -9.76 16.07
N LYS A 30 -3.13 -9.37 15.19
CA LYS A 30 -3.15 -8.12 14.44
C LYS A 30 -2.61 -8.31 13.03
N LEU A 31 -3.35 -7.78 12.05
CA LEU A 31 -2.94 -7.70 10.65
C LEU A 31 -2.15 -6.42 10.39
N LEU A 32 -2.64 -5.28 10.88
CA LEU A 32 -2.02 -3.98 10.71
C LEU A 32 -0.85 -3.79 11.69
N GLY A 33 0.33 -3.50 11.15
CA GLY A 33 1.49 -3.09 11.94
C GLY A 33 1.47 -1.59 12.21
N LYS A 34 1.66 -1.19 13.48
CA LYS A 34 1.89 0.19 13.87
C LYS A 34 3.38 0.47 13.79
N SER A 35 3.73 1.60 13.21
CA SER A 35 5.07 2.20 13.11
C SER A 35 6.22 1.32 12.59
N ASN A 36 7.02 1.93 11.77
CA ASN A 36 8.37 1.53 11.40
C ASN A 36 9.21 2.81 11.28
N ALA A 37 10.52 2.70 11.15
CA ALA A 37 11.45 3.83 11.10
C ALA A 37 11.09 4.95 10.08
N LYS A 38 10.27 4.64 9.06
CA LYS A 38 9.77 5.64 8.11
C LYS A 38 8.49 6.30 8.63
N THR A 39 7.56 5.52 9.18
CA THR A 39 6.27 6.04 9.67
C THR A 39 6.37 6.76 11.02
N GLU A 40 7.48 6.60 11.75
CA GLU A 40 7.79 7.42 12.94
C GLU A 40 8.02 8.90 12.60
N LYS A 41 8.29 9.20 11.32
CA LYS A 41 8.44 10.57 10.79
C LYS A 41 7.15 11.15 10.24
N ASN A 42 6.06 10.40 10.24
CA ASN A 42 4.77 10.85 9.74
C ASN A 42 4.12 11.83 10.73
N ASP A 43 3.36 12.77 10.20
CA ASP A 43 2.54 13.68 10.99
C ASP A 43 1.32 12.94 11.58
N ARG A 44 0.93 11.81 10.95
CA ARG A 44 -0.20 10.97 11.37
C ARG A 44 0.28 9.62 11.88
N GLU A 45 -0.37 9.12 12.93
CA GLU A 45 -0.21 7.71 13.31
C GLU A 45 -0.57 6.83 12.12
N THR A 46 0.35 5.91 11.75
CA THR A 46 0.21 5.13 10.52
C THR A 46 0.19 3.63 10.82
N HIS A 47 -0.76 2.94 10.20
CA HIS A 47 -0.91 1.49 10.26
C HIS A 47 -0.78 0.87 8.87
N ILE A 48 0.07 -0.15 8.72
CA ILE A 48 0.40 -0.75 7.43
C ILE A 48 0.21 -2.27 7.46
N LEU A 49 -0.46 -2.79 6.44
CA LEU A 49 -0.49 -4.23 6.15
C LEU A 49 0.66 -4.61 5.22
N TYR A 50 1.42 -5.62 5.61
CA TYR A 50 2.49 -6.20 4.79
C TYR A 50 2.21 -7.66 4.47
N LEU A 51 2.09 -7.98 3.17
CA LEU A 51 2.00 -9.33 2.63
C LEU A 51 3.19 -9.62 1.71
N ILE A 52 3.43 -10.89 1.39
CA ILE A 52 4.41 -11.27 0.36
C ILE A 52 3.81 -10.99 -1.02
N PRO A 53 4.46 -10.21 -1.88
CA PRO A 53 3.87 -9.73 -3.13
C PRO A 53 3.81 -10.80 -4.23
N THR A 54 4.68 -11.81 -4.17
CA THR A 54 4.83 -12.84 -5.22
C THR A 54 3.84 -13.99 -5.04
N ASP A 55 3.94 -14.98 -5.94
CA ASP A 55 3.23 -16.24 -5.91
C ASP A 55 3.83 -17.29 -4.95
N LYS A 56 4.77 -16.90 -4.10
CA LYS A 56 5.39 -17.75 -3.07
C LYS A 56 4.45 -17.99 -1.88
N ASN A 57 3.30 -18.56 -2.16
CA ASN A 57 2.29 -18.97 -1.19
C ASN A 57 1.63 -20.28 -1.63
N SER A 58 0.88 -20.94 -0.76
CA SER A 58 0.29 -22.27 -1.01
C SER A 58 -0.65 -22.29 -2.23
N LYS A 59 -1.34 -21.21 -2.52
CA LYS A 59 -2.26 -21.08 -3.66
C LYS A 59 -1.61 -20.54 -4.92
N LYS A 60 -0.28 -20.33 -4.94
CA LYS A 60 0.47 -19.74 -6.10
C LYS A 60 -0.13 -18.44 -6.62
N LYS A 61 -0.80 -17.69 -5.77
CA LYS A 61 -1.47 -16.45 -6.13
C LYS A 61 -0.48 -15.27 -6.12
N ASN A 62 -0.29 -14.63 -7.27
CA ASN A 62 0.48 -13.39 -7.34
C ASN A 62 -0.30 -12.23 -6.70
N LEU A 63 0.24 -11.65 -5.62
CA LEU A 63 -0.39 -10.55 -4.88
C LEU A 63 0.07 -9.16 -5.35
N CYS A 64 0.87 -9.09 -6.42
CA CYS A 64 1.26 -7.85 -7.10
C CYS A 64 1.32 -8.07 -8.62
N PRO A 65 0.19 -8.34 -9.28
CA PRO A 65 0.15 -8.83 -10.66
C PRO A 65 0.65 -7.81 -11.70
N PHE A 66 0.67 -6.52 -11.36
CA PHE A 66 1.18 -5.45 -12.23
C PHE A 66 2.64 -5.08 -11.97
N ALA A 67 3.35 -5.81 -11.10
CA ALA A 67 4.77 -5.61 -10.92
C ALA A 67 5.53 -6.05 -12.18
N SER A 68 6.39 -5.17 -12.71
CA SER A 68 7.35 -5.52 -13.73
C SER A 68 8.51 -6.36 -13.16
N LYS A 69 9.36 -6.89 -14.03
CA LYS A 69 10.56 -7.65 -13.61
C LYS A 69 11.48 -6.81 -12.72
N GLY A 70 11.71 -5.55 -13.09
CA GLY A 70 12.54 -4.62 -12.31
C GLY A 70 11.90 -4.28 -10.97
N CYS A 71 10.61 -3.93 -10.96
CA CYS A 71 9.86 -3.68 -9.74
C CYS A 71 9.88 -4.88 -8.77
N ALA A 72 9.65 -6.09 -9.27
CA ALA A 72 9.66 -7.32 -8.47
C ALA A 72 11.04 -7.60 -7.87
N THR A 73 12.11 -7.41 -8.64
CA THR A 73 13.51 -7.62 -8.21
C THR A 73 13.92 -6.57 -7.17
N ALA A 74 13.53 -5.32 -7.38
CA ALA A 74 13.85 -4.18 -6.52
C ALA A 74 12.90 -4.03 -5.32
N CYS A 75 11.97 -4.96 -5.12
CA CYS A 75 10.89 -4.84 -4.14
C CYS A 75 11.39 -4.62 -2.71
N LEU A 76 10.74 -3.71 -2.00
CA LEU A 76 11.03 -3.37 -0.59
C LEU A 76 10.82 -4.55 0.39
N VAL A 77 10.24 -5.65 -0.04
CA VAL A 77 10.10 -6.86 0.78
C VAL A 77 11.44 -7.37 1.31
N SER A 78 12.51 -7.14 0.53
CA SER A 78 13.89 -7.51 0.87
C SER A 78 14.70 -6.38 1.53
N ALA A 79 14.12 -5.20 1.77
CA ALA A 79 14.82 -4.04 2.30
C ALA A 79 14.67 -3.90 3.83
N GLY A 80 15.71 -3.36 4.48
CA GLY A 80 15.71 -3.05 5.91
C GLY A 80 15.29 -4.24 6.79
N ARG A 81 14.41 -4.00 7.77
CA ARG A 81 13.88 -5.05 8.66
C ARG A 81 13.11 -6.15 7.95
N GLY A 82 12.68 -5.94 6.68
CA GLY A 82 12.07 -6.97 5.85
C GLY A 82 12.93 -8.21 5.61
N LYS A 83 14.26 -8.09 5.77
CA LYS A 83 15.21 -9.22 5.69
C LYS A 83 15.21 -10.14 6.91
N MET A 84 14.73 -9.66 8.06
CA MET A 84 14.75 -10.42 9.31
C MET A 84 13.81 -11.64 9.22
N SER A 85 14.26 -12.78 9.74
CA SER A 85 13.54 -14.06 9.66
C SER A 85 12.15 -14.01 10.31
N ASN A 86 12.05 -13.39 11.49
CA ASN A 86 10.78 -13.20 12.19
C ASN A 86 9.77 -12.34 11.41
N VAL A 87 10.25 -11.26 10.75
CA VAL A 87 9.42 -10.39 9.91
C VAL A 87 8.94 -11.14 8.68
N LYS A 88 9.82 -11.91 8.02
CA LYS A 88 9.45 -12.78 6.89
C LYS A 88 8.41 -13.82 7.30
N LYS A 89 8.63 -14.50 8.44
CA LYS A 89 7.69 -15.49 8.97
C LYS A 89 6.31 -14.88 9.24
N GLY A 90 6.25 -13.70 9.86
CA GLY A 90 5.00 -12.99 10.12
C GLY A 90 4.27 -12.56 8.85
N ARG A 91 5.01 -12.08 7.82
CA ARG A 91 4.42 -11.73 6.51
C ARG A 91 3.91 -12.97 5.77
N ASN A 92 4.69 -14.07 5.77
CA ASN A 92 4.28 -15.33 5.17
C ASN A 92 2.98 -15.85 5.82
N ASN A 93 2.91 -15.86 7.15
CA ASN A 93 1.72 -16.32 7.85
C ASN A 93 0.47 -15.50 7.49
N LYS A 94 0.59 -14.15 7.42
CA LYS A 94 -0.51 -13.28 6.99
C LYS A 94 -0.88 -13.54 5.52
N THR A 95 0.10 -13.82 4.67
CA THR A 95 -0.13 -14.13 3.26
C THR A 95 -0.87 -15.43 3.10
N GLU A 96 -0.46 -16.50 3.80
CA GLU A 96 -1.15 -17.77 3.80
C GLU A 96 -2.59 -17.64 4.30
N TYR A 97 -2.81 -16.92 5.39
CA TYR A 97 -4.15 -16.62 5.88
C TYR A 97 -5.01 -15.93 4.82
N PHE A 98 -4.48 -14.88 4.17
CA PHE A 98 -5.22 -14.15 3.13
C PHE A 98 -5.55 -15.02 1.90
N VAL A 99 -4.60 -15.82 1.40
CA VAL A 99 -4.84 -16.59 0.16
C VAL A 99 -5.74 -17.80 0.39
N GLN A 100 -5.77 -18.33 1.59
CA GLN A 100 -6.57 -19.50 1.96
C GLN A 100 -7.99 -19.12 2.39
N ASP A 101 -8.14 -18.04 3.17
CA ASP A 101 -9.42 -17.53 3.64
C ASP A 101 -9.52 -16.00 3.52
N PRO A 102 -9.68 -15.48 2.31
CA PRO A 102 -9.74 -14.04 2.07
C PRO A 102 -10.96 -13.38 2.71
N LYS A 103 -12.05 -14.12 2.93
CA LYS A 103 -13.26 -13.57 3.53
C LYS A 103 -13.05 -13.30 5.02
N THR A 104 -12.57 -14.27 5.78
CA THR A 104 -12.28 -14.09 7.22
C THR A 104 -11.13 -13.12 7.43
N PHE A 105 -10.08 -13.17 6.59
CA PHE A 105 -8.99 -12.19 6.62
C PHE A 105 -9.48 -10.75 6.48
N THR A 106 -10.34 -10.49 5.50
CA THR A 106 -10.88 -9.14 5.25
C THR A 106 -11.86 -8.72 6.33
N ALA A 107 -12.61 -9.63 6.95
CA ALA A 107 -13.44 -9.34 8.12
C ALA A 107 -12.59 -8.85 9.31
N GLN A 108 -11.52 -9.58 9.65
CA GLN A 108 -10.59 -9.15 10.70
C GLN A 108 -9.96 -7.79 10.38
N LEU A 109 -9.54 -7.58 9.14
CA LEU A 109 -8.94 -6.31 8.73
C LEU A 109 -9.92 -5.13 8.86
N ILE A 110 -11.18 -5.33 8.50
CA ILE A 110 -12.25 -4.33 8.71
C ILE A 110 -12.45 -4.02 10.20
N LEU A 111 -12.45 -5.04 11.06
CA LEU A 111 -12.58 -4.82 12.52
C LEU A 111 -11.42 -3.97 13.06
N GLU A 112 -10.19 -4.27 12.66
CA GLU A 112 -9.03 -3.45 13.05
C GLU A 112 -9.16 -2.00 12.56
N ILE A 113 -9.63 -1.79 11.32
CA ILE A 113 -9.86 -0.47 10.74
C ILE A 113 -10.98 0.28 11.47
N GLU A 114 -12.09 -0.37 11.79
CA GLU A 114 -13.19 0.25 12.53
C GLU A 114 -12.76 0.65 13.94
N PHE A 115 -11.96 -0.17 14.62
CA PHE A 115 -11.38 0.18 15.90
C PHE A 115 -10.50 1.43 15.81
N LEU A 116 -9.65 1.52 14.79
CA LEU A 116 -8.84 2.72 14.52
C LEU A 116 -9.71 3.94 14.21
N ARG A 117 -10.79 3.76 13.45
CA ARG A 117 -11.74 4.84 13.10
C ARG A 117 -12.44 5.42 14.34
N ILE A 118 -12.93 4.56 15.23
CA ILE A 118 -13.57 4.97 16.48
C ILE A 118 -12.56 5.73 17.34
N ARG A 119 -11.35 5.20 17.49
CA ARG A 119 -10.27 5.83 18.26
C ARG A 119 -9.87 7.19 17.66
N ALA A 120 -9.69 7.27 16.36
CA ALA A 120 -9.35 8.51 15.66
C ALA A 120 -10.39 9.62 15.92
N LYS A 121 -11.68 9.28 15.86
CA LYS A 121 -12.76 10.22 16.16
C LYS A 121 -12.79 10.66 17.62
N ARG A 122 -12.65 9.71 18.55
CA ARG A 122 -12.62 9.99 19.99
C ARG A 122 -11.46 10.93 20.35
N ASP A 123 -10.28 10.68 19.75
CA ASP A 123 -9.05 11.41 20.07
C ASP A 123 -8.90 12.72 19.23
N GLY A 124 -9.88 13.05 18.39
CA GLY A 124 -9.87 14.24 17.53
C GLY A 124 -8.71 14.23 16.50
N LYS A 125 -8.24 13.05 16.06
CA LYS A 125 -7.04 12.88 15.24
C LYS A 125 -7.32 12.17 13.92
N GLN A 126 -6.40 12.28 12.99
CA GLN A 126 -6.36 11.45 11.80
C GLN A 126 -5.43 10.26 12.01
N ILE A 127 -5.86 9.08 11.57
CA ILE A 127 -5.03 7.87 11.53
C ILE A 127 -4.93 7.43 10.07
N ALA A 128 -3.70 7.27 9.59
CA ALA A 128 -3.41 6.84 8.23
C ALA A 128 -3.36 5.30 8.15
N VAL A 129 -4.03 4.72 7.14
CA VAL A 129 -4.08 3.27 6.91
C VAL A 129 -3.56 2.97 5.50
N ARG A 130 -2.52 2.14 5.42
CA ARG A 130 -1.94 1.66 4.18
C ARG A 130 -2.13 0.15 4.05
N LEU A 131 -2.94 -0.26 3.07
CA LEU A 131 -3.34 -1.66 2.90
C LEU A 131 -2.34 -2.49 2.11
N ASN A 132 -1.43 -1.85 1.36
CA ASN A 132 -0.46 -2.51 0.50
C ASN A 132 0.98 -2.01 0.76
N GLY A 133 1.56 -2.41 1.88
CA GLY A 133 2.95 -2.07 2.20
C GLY A 133 3.97 -2.70 1.24
N THR A 134 3.66 -3.88 0.69
CA THR A 134 4.51 -4.64 -0.25
C THR A 134 3.72 -5.45 -1.29
N ALA A 135 2.40 -5.42 -1.29
CA ALA A 135 1.52 -6.05 -2.27
C ALA A 135 0.76 -4.98 -3.08
N ASP A 136 -0.11 -5.38 -4.02
CA ASP A 136 -1.02 -4.48 -4.72
C ASP A 136 -2.39 -5.14 -4.91
N ILE A 137 -3.07 -5.34 -3.80
CA ILE A 137 -4.40 -5.95 -3.72
C ILE A 137 -5.45 -4.83 -3.63
N ASP A 138 -6.58 -5.03 -4.30
CA ASP A 138 -7.72 -4.11 -4.19
C ASP A 138 -8.60 -4.47 -2.96
N PHE A 139 -8.08 -4.22 -1.76
CA PHE A 139 -8.77 -4.52 -0.51
C PHE A 139 -10.10 -3.78 -0.37
N LEU A 140 -10.20 -2.53 -0.83
CA LEU A 140 -11.44 -1.76 -0.72
C LEU A 140 -12.56 -2.37 -1.57
N HIS A 141 -12.20 -2.95 -2.73
CA HIS A 141 -13.12 -3.74 -3.52
C HIS A 141 -13.54 -5.05 -2.79
N LEU A 142 -12.58 -5.76 -2.18
CA LEU A 142 -12.88 -6.97 -1.42
C LEU A 142 -13.76 -6.70 -0.20
N PHE A 143 -13.56 -5.59 0.49
CA PHE A 143 -14.41 -5.17 1.61
C PHE A 143 -15.86 -4.97 1.17
N LYS A 144 -16.06 -4.30 0.04
CA LYS A 144 -17.40 -4.12 -0.54
C LYS A 144 -17.99 -5.47 -0.97
N LYS A 145 -17.19 -6.29 -1.67
CA LYS A 145 -17.61 -7.59 -2.22
C LYS A 145 -18.03 -8.58 -1.14
N TYR A 146 -17.21 -8.74 -0.09
CA TYR A 146 -17.42 -9.80 0.91
C TYR A 146 -18.28 -9.36 2.09
N HIS A 147 -18.25 -8.06 2.44
CA HIS A 147 -18.82 -7.56 3.69
C HIS A 147 -19.75 -6.37 3.50
N ASN A 148 -20.02 -5.96 2.25
CA ASN A 148 -20.76 -4.74 1.93
C ASN A 148 -20.22 -3.48 2.67
N TRP A 149 -18.94 -3.49 3.04
CA TRP A 149 -18.28 -2.38 3.73
C TRP A 149 -17.81 -1.34 2.71
N ASN A 150 -18.30 -0.10 2.84
CA ASN A 150 -18.02 0.99 1.91
C ASN A 150 -17.07 2.02 2.53
N TYR A 151 -15.82 2.07 2.06
CA TYR A 151 -14.82 3.01 2.56
C TYR A 151 -15.19 4.49 2.34
N GLN A 152 -15.95 4.82 1.31
CA GLN A 152 -16.39 6.20 1.03
C GLN A 152 -17.23 6.79 2.17
N GLU A 153 -17.98 5.96 2.88
CA GLU A 153 -18.78 6.35 4.04
C GLU A 153 -17.95 6.40 5.33
N LYS A 154 -16.85 5.67 5.39
CA LYS A 154 -16.07 5.44 6.61
C LYS A 154 -14.82 6.31 6.70
N ALA A 155 -14.16 6.57 5.57
CA ALA A 155 -12.94 7.37 5.51
C ALA A 155 -13.22 8.86 5.43
N VAL A 156 -12.29 9.67 5.93
CA VAL A 156 -12.28 11.12 5.70
C VAL A 156 -11.60 11.45 4.39
N THR A 157 -11.91 12.60 3.82
CA THR A 157 -11.32 13.06 2.56
C THR A 157 -9.87 13.49 2.80
N PRO A 158 -8.90 13.04 1.98
CA PRO A 158 -7.53 13.56 2.05
C PRO A 158 -7.49 15.08 1.88
N GLY A 159 -6.57 15.75 2.59
CA GLY A 159 -6.45 17.21 2.57
C GLY A 159 -7.45 17.95 3.46
N THR A 160 -8.28 17.26 4.25
CA THR A 160 -9.17 17.87 5.26
C THR A 160 -8.64 17.60 6.67
N ASP A 161 -9.07 18.41 7.65
CA ASP A 161 -8.69 18.24 9.07
C ASP A 161 -9.70 17.39 9.86
N ALA A 162 -10.70 16.81 9.20
CA ALA A 162 -11.72 16.00 9.87
C ALA A 162 -11.09 14.79 10.57
N PRO A 163 -11.43 14.51 11.86
CA PRO A 163 -10.90 13.34 12.57
C PRO A 163 -11.47 12.04 12.01
N GLY A 164 -10.62 11.04 11.86
CA GLY A 164 -11.01 9.74 11.33
C GLY A 164 -9.87 8.99 10.67
N ILE A 165 -10.19 7.99 9.86
CA ILE A 165 -9.20 7.23 9.09
C ILE A 165 -9.04 7.79 7.69
N ILE A 166 -7.79 7.79 7.18
CA ILE A 166 -7.44 8.12 5.81
C ILE A 166 -6.72 6.92 5.19
N PHE A 167 -7.22 6.48 4.03
CA PHE A 167 -6.52 5.46 3.25
C PHE A 167 -5.54 6.11 2.28
N TYR A 168 -4.33 5.55 2.22
CA TYR A 168 -3.34 5.93 1.23
C TYR A 168 -2.56 4.70 0.74
N ASP A 169 -2.07 4.73 -0.49
CA ASP A 169 -1.27 3.66 -1.05
C ASP A 169 -0.56 4.05 -2.34
N TYR A 170 0.21 3.10 -2.87
CA TYR A 170 0.85 3.16 -4.17
C TYR A 170 0.36 1.99 -5.03
N THR A 171 0.20 2.20 -6.34
CA THR A 171 -0.19 1.14 -7.27
C THR A 171 0.47 1.30 -8.64
N PRO A 172 1.05 0.24 -9.22
CA PRO A 172 1.43 0.22 -10.63
C PRO A 172 0.27 -0.18 -11.56
N ASN A 173 -0.92 -0.47 -11.01
CA ASN A 173 -2.09 -0.92 -11.74
C ASN A 173 -2.92 0.27 -12.25
N PRO A 174 -2.95 0.55 -13.58
CA PRO A 174 -3.68 1.68 -14.14
C PRO A 174 -5.20 1.57 -13.94
N HIS A 175 -5.75 0.36 -13.92
CA HIS A 175 -7.18 0.14 -13.70
C HIS A 175 -7.59 0.46 -12.27
N LYS A 176 -6.77 0.05 -11.29
CA LYS A 176 -6.97 0.38 -9.87
C LYS A 176 -6.83 1.90 -9.66
N TYR A 177 -5.78 2.53 -10.23
CA TYR A 177 -5.60 3.96 -10.16
C TYR A 177 -6.80 4.74 -10.72
N LYS A 178 -7.26 4.39 -11.94
CA LYS A 178 -8.43 5.01 -12.57
C LYS A 178 -9.70 4.87 -11.72
N ARG A 179 -9.91 3.70 -11.10
CA ARG A 179 -11.08 3.43 -10.24
C ARG A 179 -11.15 4.35 -9.03
N TYR A 180 -10.00 4.68 -8.44
CA TYR A 180 -9.93 5.42 -7.19
C TYR A 180 -9.48 6.88 -7.33
N LYS A 181 -9.17 7.34 -8.55
CA LYS A 181 -8.83 8.74 -8.83
C LYS A 181 -9.96 9.66 -8.34
N GLY A 182 -9.62 10.70 -7.55
CA GLY A 182 -10.58 11.65 -7.00
C GLY A 182 -11.46 11.13 -5.86
N SER A 183 -11.21 9.93 -5.36
CA SER A 183 -11.95 9.34 -4.24
C SER A 183 -11.31 9.67 -2.88
N LYS A 184 -11.89 9.17 -1.79
CA LYS A 184 -11.32 9.26 -0.43
C LYS A 184 -10.12 8.33 -0.20
N TYR A 185 -9.51 7.80 -1.27
CA TYR A 185 -8.29 6.98 -1.23
C TYR A 185 -7.14 7.76 -1.86
N ALA A 186 -6.18 8.22 -1.05
CA ALA A 186 -4.99 8.90 -1.53
C ALA A 186 -4.07 7.90 -2.25
N LEU A 187 -4.40 7.57 -3.51
CA LEU A 187 -3.71 6.55 -4.29
C LEU A 187 -2.75 7.23 -5.27
N ILE A 188 -1.47 6.81 -5.23
CA ILE A 188 -0.39 7.30 -6.07
C ILE A 188 -0.05 6.25 -7.12
N PHE A 189 0.09 6.69 -8.39
CA PHE A 189 0.52 5.79 -9.46
C PHE A 189 2.03 5.55 -9.38
N SER A 190 2.46 4.30 -9.56
CA SER A 190 3.87 3.92 -9.45
C SER A 190 4.50 3.75 -10.84
N LYS A 191 5.56 4.54 -11.11
CA LYS A 191 6.40 4.33 -12.28
C LYS A 191 7.20 3.04 -12.16
N LYS A 192 7.26 2.31 -13.27
CA LYS A 192 8.13 1.15 -13.50
C LYS A 192 8.78 1.26 -14.90
N GLU A 193 9.64 0.32 -15.27
CA GLU A 193 10.42 0.41 -16.54
C GLU A 193 9.58 0.31 -17.82
N ASP A 194 8.37 -0.23 -17.72
CA ASP A 194 7.52 -0.60 -18.86
C ASP A 194 6.13 0.08 -18.86
N ASN A 195 5.96 1.21 -18.14
CA ASN A 195 4.66 1.90 -18.05
C ASN A 195 4.73 3.41 -18.29
N ASP A 196 5.66 3.88 -19.11
CA ASP A 196 5.87 5.32 -19.36
C ASP A 196 4.63 5.99 -19.96
N GLU A 197 3.86 5.31 -20.82
CA GLU A 197 2.61 5.85 -21.39
C GLU A 197 1.55 6.11 -20.30
N ASP A 198 1.34 5.14 -19.41
CA ASP A 198 0.42 5.33 -18.27
C ASP A 198 0.90 6.46 -17.35
N VAL A 199 2.20 6.57 -17.11
CA VAL A 199 2.80 7.65 -16.32
C VAL A 199 2.53 9.01 -16.94
N GLN A 200 2.75 9.16 -18.26
CA GLN A 200 2.48 10.39 -19.00
C GLN A 200 1.01 10.78 -18.90
N LYS A 201 0.10 9.82 -19.09
CA LYS A 201 -1.34 10.03 -18.97
C LYS A 201 -1.73 10.51 -17.58
N VAL A 202 -1.23 9.85 -16.53
CA VAL A 202 -1.51 10.25 -15.14
C VAL A 202 -1.03 11.67 -14.86
N LEU A 203 0.18 12.02 -15.29
CA LEU A 203 0.77 13.36 -15.09
C LEU A 203 0.03 14.45 -15.89
N SER A 204 -0.34 14.18 -17.15
CA SER A 204 -1.10 15.12 -17.98
C SER A 204 -2.49 15.45 -17.40
N GLU A 205 -3.04 14.56 -16.61
CA GLU A 205 -4.30 14.73 -15.89
C GLU A 205 -4.14 15.33 -14.47
N GLY A 206 -2.96 15.90 -14.14
CA GLY A 206 -2.65 16.49 -12.82
C GLY A 206 -2.41 15.45 -11.71
N GLY A 207 -2.31 14.15 -12.07
CA GLY A 207 -2.10 13.05 -11.12
C GLY A 207 -0.71 13.06 -10.47
N LYS A 208 -0.54 12.21 -9.46
CA LYS A 208 0.71 12.05 -8.73
C LYS A 208 1.34 10.72 -9.05
N VAL A 209 2.65 10.72 -9.31
CA VAL A 209 3.43 9.52 -9.68
C VAL A 209 4.59 9.34 -8.73
N SER A 210 4.77 8.14 -8.19
CA SER A 210 6.00 7.79 -7.47
C SER A 210 7.05 7.23 -8.43
N ALA A 211 8.30 7.66 -8.27
CA ALA A 211 9.43 7.18 -9.04
C ALA A 211 10.65 6.94 -8.14
N VAL A 212 11.42 5.89 -8.43
CA VAL A 212 12.62 5.54 -7.66
C VAL A 212 13.86 6.03 -8.39
N PHE A 213 14.71 6.79 -7.69
CA PHE A 213 15.93 7.38 -8.23
C PHE A 213 17.18 6.78 -7.61
N LYS A 214 18.24 6.59 -8.41
CA LYS A 214 19.59 6.37 -7.91
C LYS A 214 20.22 7.72 -7.54
N GLY A 215 20.97 7.74 -6.43
CA GLY A 215 21.69 8.93 -5.99
C GLY A 215 20.79 10.02 -5.40
N LYS A 216 21.11 11.28 -5.71
CA LYS A 216 20.40 12.47 -5.21
C LYS A 216 19.08 12.66 -5.99
N LEU A 217 18.01 13.02 -5.28
CA LEU A 217 16.74 13.35 -5.95
C LEU A 217 16.90 14.65 -6.75
N PRO A 218 16.46 14.69 -8.03
CA PRO A 218 16.45 15.92 -8.81
C PRO A 218 15.34 16.87 -8.33
N LYS A 219 15.43 18.15 -8.64
CA LYS A 219 14.35 19.14 -8.39
C LYS A 219 13.16 18.90 -9.32
N THR A 220 13.45 18.50 -10.55
CA THR A 220 12.46 18.18 -11.59
C THR A 220 12.86 16.92 -12.35
N TYR A 221 11.88 16.22 -12.92
CA TYR A 221 12.10 15.11 -13.84
C TYR A 221 11.13 15.22 -15.01
N LYS A 222 11.66 15.25 -16.25
CA LYS A 222 10.86 15.51 -17.47
C LYS A 222 9.97 16.76 -17.35
N GLY A 223 10.50 17.83 -16.74
CA GLY A 223 9.78 19.12 -16.52
C GLY A 223 8.81 19.12 -15.34
N ILE A 224 8.55 18.01 -14.69
CA ILE A 224 7.62 17.88 -13.56
C ILE A 224 8.37 18.01 -12.22
N LYS A 225 7.80 18.76 -11.28
CA LYS A 225 8.33 18.94 -9.92
C LYS A 225 8.49 17.62 -9.19
N VAL A 226 9.65 17.40 -8.57
CA VAL A 226 9.93 16.24 -7.72
C VAL A 226 9.90 16.65 -6.27
N VAL A 227 9.08 15.98 -5.46
CA VAL A 227 9.05 16.13 -4.01
C VAL A 227 9.71 14.90 -3.33
N ASN A 228 10.38 15.11 -2.21
CA ASN A 228 11.08 14.05 -1.50
C ASN A 228 10.11 13.18 -0.68
N GLY A 229 9.72 12.03 -1.21
CA GLY A 229 8.84 11.06 -0.55
C GLY A 229 9.52 10.24 0.55
N ASP A 230 10.83 10.39 0.78
CA ASP A 230 11.54 9.75 1.88
C ASP A 230 11.49 10.54 3.19
N LEU A 231 10.99 11.78 3.17
CA LEU A 231 10.84 12.59 4.38
C LEU A 231 9.80 11.96 5.30
N ARG A 232 8.63 11.65 4.78
CA ARG A 232 7.54 10.96 5.49
C ARG A 232 6.64 10.19 4.52
N ASP A 233 6.04 9.10 4.99
CA ASP A 233 5.26 8.20 4.13
C ASP A 233 3.86 8.74 3.84
N ASP A 234 3.28 9.49 4.77
CA ASP A 234 1.94 10.08 4.67
C ASP A 234 1.88 11.41 3.90
N LEU A 235 3.01 11.91 3.37
CA LEU A 235 3.07 13.09 2.51
C LEU A 235 2.05 13.06 1.36
N ILE A 236 1.79 11.87 0.82
CA ILE A 236 0.84 11.71 -0.29
C ILE A 236 -0.58 12.11 0.07
N ILE A 237 -0.97 11.99 1.34
CA ILE A 237 -2.30 12.41 1.82
C ILE A 237 -2.50 13.92 1.64
N ASP A 238 -1.43 14.69 1.85
CA ASP A 238 -1.50 16.15 1.78
C ASP A 238 -1.43 16.67 0.34
N ILE A 239 -0.70 15.96 -0.53
CA ILE A 239 -0.45 16.43 -1.90
C ILE A 239 -1.40 15.84 -2.93
N VAL A 240 -2.16 14.78 -2.63
CA VAL A 240 -3.01 14.08 -3.61
C VAL A 240 -4.10 14.98 -4.20
N GLN A 241 -4.56 15.97 -3.45
CA GLN A 241 -5.58 16.94 -3.87
C GLN A 241 -5.01 18.16 -4.61
N ASN A 242 -3.69 18.34 -4.65
CA ASN A 242 -3.08 19.40 -5.43
C ASN A 242 -3.40 19.18 -6.92
N PRO A 243 -3.87 20.18 -7.70
CA PRO A 243 -4.17 20.00 -9.12
C PRO A 243 -2.91 19.81 -9.99
N GLU A 244 -1.75 20.31 -9.53
CA GLU A 244 -0.51 20.24 -10.28
C GLU A 244 0.06 18.81 -10.32
N PRO A 245 0.61 18.35 -11.47
CA PRO A 245 1.31 17.07 -11.53
C PRO A 245 2.55 17.10 -10.64
N ILE A 246 2.76 16.03 -9.85
CA ILE A 246 3.90 15.92 -8.95
C ILE A 246 4.50 14.53 -9.05
N ILE A 247 5.83 14.46 -9.06
CA ILE A 247 6.56 13.21 -8.90
C ILE A 247 7.05 13.08 -7.45
N ILE A 248 6.67 11.99 -6.81
CA ILE A 248 7.15 11.62 -5.48
C ILE A 248 8.44 10.85 -5.67
N GLY A 249 9.56 11.53 -5.49
CA GLY A 249 10.89 10.93 -5.61
C GLY A 249 11.23 10.08 -4.39
N LEU A 250 11.59 8.83 -4.64
CA LEU A 250 12.04 7.87 -3.65
C LEU A 250 13.48 7.47 -3.95
N LYS A 251 14.35 7.42 -2.95
CA LYS A 251 15.72 6.95 -3.13
C LYS A 251 15.76 5.43 -3.22
N ALA A 252 16.53 4.89 -4.15
CA ALA A 252 16.75 3.47 -4.29
C ALA A 252 17.30 2.84 -2.99
N LYS A 253 16.64 1.79 -2.49
CA LYS A 253 16.98 1.06 -1.26
C LYS A 253 17.16 -0.43 -1.54
N GLY A 254 17.97 -1.11 -0.72
CA GLY A 254 18.19 -2.54 -0.90
C GLY A 254 18.67 -2.89 -2.30
N ASP A 255 18.01 -3.86 -2.92
CA ASP A 255 18.36 -4.39 -4.26
C ASP A 255 18.08 -3.38 -5.39
N ALA A 256 17.19 -2.40 -5.16
CA ALA A 256 16.95 -1.31 -6.11
C ALA A 256 18.20 -0.48 -6.42
N LYS A 257 19.19 -0.40 -5.51
CA LYS A 257 20.46 0.28 -5.76
C LYS A 257 21.28 -0.38 -6.90
N LYS A 258 21.08 -1.67 -7.12
CA LYS A 258 21.78 -2.48 -8.13
C LYS A 258 20.95 -2.69 -9.39
N ASP A 259 19.77 -2.08 -9.48
CA ASP A 259 18.88 -2.24 -10.62
C ASP A 259 19.57 -1.82 -11.93
N LYS A 260 19.37 -2.63 -12.97
CA LYS A 260 19.84 -2.38 -14.35
C LYS A 260 18.68 -2.51 -15.36
N THR A 261 17.44 -2.70 -14.90
CA THR A 261 16.29 -2.91 -15.77
C THR A 261 15.65 -1.60 -16.24
N GLY A 262 15.97 -0.47 -15.58
CA GLY A 262 15.32 0.82 -15.80
C GLY A 262 14.18 1.12 -14.84
N PHE A 263 13.89 0.22 -13.89
CA PHE A 263 12.94 0.50 -12.79
C PHE A 263 13.40 1.69 -11.96
N THR A 264 14.69 1.78 -11.66
CA THR A 264 15.29 2.95 -11.01
C THR A 264 15.81 3.93 -12.04
N ILE A 265 15.44 5.19 -11.91
CA ILE A 265 15.93 6.28 -12.75
C ILE A 265 17.35 6.64 -12.32
N ASP A 266 18.31 6.49 -13.23
CA ASP A 266 19.70 6.88 -12.99
C ASP A 266 19.91 8.33 -13.46
N ASN A 267 19.84 9.27 -12.54
CA ASN A 267 20.07 10.69 -12.82
C ASN A 267 21.53 11.11 -12.65
N THR A 268 22.44 10.18 -12.36
CA THR A 268 23.89 10.49 -12.31
C THR A 268 24.51 10.59 -13.70
N LYS A 269 23.84 10.02 -14.73
CA LYS A 269 24.30 9.96 -16.12
C LYS A 269 23.73 11.07 -17.01
N THR A 270 22.64 11.71 -16.61
CA THR A 270 22.07 12.85 -17.33
C THR A 270 22.59 14.13 -16.72
N GLY A 271 23.54 14.78 -17.41
CA GLY A 271 24.03 16.13 -17.11
C GLY A 271 22.95 17.19 -17.33
N THR A 272 21.77 17.01 -16.81
CA THR A 272 20.71 18.01 -16.76
C THR A 272 20.86 18.82 -15.49
N ASN A 273 21.32 20.02 -15.66
CA ASN A 273 21.61 21.06 -14.69
C ASN A 273 20.66 21.12 -13.48
N VAL A 274 21.30 21.27 -12.36
CA VAL A 274 20.84 21.65 -11.01
C VAL A 274 20.01 22.93 -11.04
#